data_866d69dd9d80ea5a494d2ea4677aa3d3
#
_entry.id   866d69dd9d80ea5a494d2ea4677aa3d3
#
_cell.length_a   1.000
_cell.length_b   1.000
_cell.length_c   1.000
_cell.angle_alpha   90.00
_cell.angle_beta   90.00
_cell.angle_gamma   90.00
#
_symmetry.space_group_name_H-M   'P 1'
#
loop_
_entity.id
_entity.type
_entity.pdbx_description
1 polymer ?
#
loop_
_entity_poly.entity_id
_entity_poly.type
_entity_poly.pdbx_seq_one_letter_code
_entity_poly.pdbx_strand_id
1 'polypeptide(L)' 'MSIRVFDFRCAQGHVVEQFVDADCWSVECPTCREPAMRMIAAPRAKLD' A
#
# COMPACT_ATOMS: atom_id res chain seq x y z
N MET A 1 13.77 10.87 -8.17
CA MET A 1 13.18 9.74 -7.60
C MET A 1 12.93 9.92 -6.19
N SER A 2 11.75 9.61 -5.73
CA SER A 2 11.39 9.72 -4.34
C SER A 2 10.93 8.40 -3.83
N ILE A 3 11.60 7.90 -2.81
CA ILE A 3 11.22 6.65 -2.19
C ILE A 3 10.47 6.99 -0.92
N ARG A 4 9.29 6.43 -0.79
CA ARG A 4 8.48 6.65 0.39
C ARG A 4 7.90 5.34 0.85
N VAL A 5 7.49 5.30 2.09
CA VAL A 5 6.88 4.10 2.61
C VAL A 5 5.37 4.21 2.40
N PHE A 6 4.79 3.16 1.85
CA PHE A 6 3.35 3.10 1.65
C PHE A 6 2.85 1.77 2.19
N ASP A 7 1.60 1.75 2.58
CA ASP A 7 0.96 0.52 3.01
C ASP A 7 0.29 -0.11 1.81
N PHE A 8 0.46 -1.40 1.66
CA PHE A 8 -0.16 -2.16 0.58
C PHE A 8 -0.99 -3.26 1.21
N ARG A 9 -2.10 -3.57 0.59
CA ARG A 9 -2.99 -4.58 1.10
C ARG A 9 -3.29 -5.58 0.02
N CYS A 10 -3.12 -6.83 0.32
CA CYS A 10 -3.34 -7.87 -0.67
C CYS A 10 -4.79 -8.37 -0.61
N ALA A 11 -5.11 -9.28 -1.52
CA ALA A 11 -6.46 -9.80 -1.60
C ALA A 11 -6.85 -10.58 -0.36
N GLN A 12 -5.86 -11.12 0.35
CA GLN A 12 -6.11 -11.86 1.56
C GLN A 12 -6.29 -10.95 2.76
N GLY A 13 -6.06 -9.66 2.60
CA GLY A 13 -6.18 -8.73 3.70
C GLY A 13 -4.89 -8.47 4.44
N HIS A 14 -3.78 -9.00 3.96
CA HIS A 14 -2.50 -8.73 4.61
C HIS A 14 -2.05 -7.32 4.27
N VAL A 15 -1.59 -6.61 5.26
CA VAL A 15 -1.11 -5.25 5.06
C VAL A 15 0.40 -5.26 5.25
N VAL A 16 1.12 -4.73 4.28
CA VAL A 16 2.57 -4.68 4.36
C VAL A 16 3.04 -3.27 4.03
N GLU A 17 4.14 -2.88 4.64
CA GLU A 17 4.74 -1.60 4.36
C GLU A 17 5.92 -1.81 3.44
N GLN A 18 5.98 -1.05 2.36
CA GLN A 18 7.06 -1.15 1.40
C GLN A 18 7.60 0.22 1.09
N PHE A 19 8.91 0.29 0.87
CA PHE A 19 9.53 1.54 0.46
C PHE A 19 9.60 1.50 -1.06
N VAL A 20 8.80 2.32 -1.70
CA VAL A 20 8.71 2.32 -3.16
C VAL A 20 8.61 3.73 -3.66
N ASP A 21 8.74 3.89 -4.96
CA ASP A 21 8.54 5.17 -5.58
C ASP A 21 7.10 5.58 -5.42
N ALA A 22 6.86 6.87 -5.44
CA ALA A 22 5.51 7.39 -5.35
C ALA A 22 4.62 6.90 -6.49
N ASP A 23 5.22 6.47 -7.59
CA ASP A 23 4.44 5.99 -8.72
C ASP A 23 4.10 4.51 -8.61
N CYS A 24 4.60 3.83 -7.62
CA CYS A 24 4.36 2.40 -7.50
C CYS A 24 3.00 2.17 -6.87
N TRP A 25 2.15 1.43 -7.55
CA TRP A 25 0.79 1.21 -7.09
C TRP A 25 0.53 -0.16 -6.53
N SER A 26 1.40 -1.10 -6.81
CA SER A 26 1.19 -2.45 -6.31
C SER A 26 2.52 -3.14 -6.10
N VAL A 27 2.53 -4.08 -5.19
CA VAL A 27 3.70 -4.90 -4.93
C VAL A 27 3.23 -6.31 -4.67
N GLU A 28 4.14 -7.24 -4.66
CA GLU A 28 3.79 -8.61 -4.36
C GLU A 28 3.78 -8.79 -2.84
N CYS A 29 2.72 -9.33 -2.31
CA CYS A 29 2.66 -9.58 -0.87
C CYS A 29 3.63 -10.70 -0.52
N PRO A 30 4.57 -10.47 0.39
CA PRO A 30 5.54 -11.51 0.71
C PRO A 30 4.94 -12.67 1.50
N THR A 31 3.76 -12.49 2.04
CA THR A 31 3.15 -13.53 2.83
C THR A 31 2.41 -14.54 1.96
N CYS A 32 1.64 -14.07 1.02
CA CYS A 32 0.82 -14.96 0.21
C CYS A 32 1.11 -14.86 -1.27
N ARG A 33 2.02 -13.99 -1.66
CA ARG A 33 2.41 -13.83 -3.04
C ARG A 33 1.31 -13.28 -3.92
N GLU A 34 0.23 -12.82 -3.35
CA GLU A 34 -0.82 -12.19 -4.11
C GLU A 34 -0.47 -10.72 -4.34
N PRO A 35 -1.00 -10.12 -5.39
CA PRO A 35 -0.72 -8.72 -5.61
C PRO A 35 -1.35 -7.86 -4.52
N ALA A 36 -0.58 -6.96 -3.98
CA ALA A 36 -1.04 -6.04 -2.95
C ALA A 36 -1.12 -4.65 -3.54
N MET A 37 -2.24 -4.00 -3.34
CA MET A 37 -2.49 -2.67 -3.89
C MET A 37 -2.19 -1.62 -2.86
N ARG A 38 -1.71 -0.48 -3.31
CA ARG A 38 -1.40 0.61 -2.41
C ARG A 38 -2.67 1.13 -1.75
N MET A 39 -2.61 1.28 -0.45
CA MET A 39 -3.74 1.82 0.27
C MET A 39 -3.62 3.33 0.24
N ILE A 40 -4.63 3.99 -0.27
CA ILE A 40 -4.65 5.42 -0.30
C ILE A 40 -5.33 5.88 0.95
N ALA A 41 -4.59 6.54 1.79
CA ALA A 41 -5.16 7.01 3.02
C ALA A 41 -6.10 8.14 2.68
N ALA A 42 -7.34 7.89 2.70
CA ALA A 42 -8.29 8.91 2.44
C ALA A 42 -8.21 9.92 3.57
N PRO A 43 -8.31 11.17 3.23
CA PRO A 43 -8.31 12.15 4.27
C PRO A 43 -9.55 11.91 5.07
N ARG A 44 -9.42 11.82 6.33
CA ARG A 44 -10.48 11.57 7.14
C ARG A 44 -11.15 12.73 7.30
N ALA A 45 -11.90 13.01 6.85
CA ALA A 45 -12.52 14.27 6.98
C ALA A 45 -13.24 14.53 8.24
N LYS A 46 -13.31 14.50 8.27
CA LYS A 46 -13.94 14.65 8.90
C LYS A 46 -14.61 15.13 9.27
N LEU A 47 -15.04 15.46 9.55
CA LEU A 47 -15.63 15.78 9.91
C LEU A 47 -16.14 16.11 10.36
N ASP A 48 -16.52 16.47 10.59
CA ASP A 48 -16.93 16.75 11.03
C ASP A 48 -17.12 17.00 11.18
#